data_46c70a4a66f3f25de5737f21df7ba9d4
#
_entry.id   46c70a4a66f3f25de5737f21df7ba9d4
#
_cell.length_a   1.000
_cell.length_b   1.000
_cell.length_c   1.000
_cell.angle_alpha   90.00
_cell.angle_beta   90.00
_cell.angle_gamma   90.00
#
_symmetry.space_group_name_H-M   'P 1'
#
loop_
_entity.id
_entity.type
_entity.pdbx_description
1 polymer ?
#
loop_
_entity_poly.entity_id
_entity_poly.type
_entity_poly.pdbx_seq_one_letter_code
_entity_poly.pdbx_strand_id
1 'polypeptide(L)'
;MKNKKLFWIFALSSAVYFTQGIEGLPSQGLFYYLKESLGFSPQKIMLIGSLTTFAWLVKPLIGYLIDNLLSKRAWIFISLTLDIIFVLFLGLLQMPLIILVALLILISGNTAFRDVAVDGIMCVEGKKYQATGKIQSIQWISILIAGLFTGIGGAFIAEKWGYQMGFLCLVPVYLLVALPAYFYQEELVEKNKSTLFTDLKKLFSDKKILIIGLFIFLYKYSPSFGTPLFFIQRDSFKWSKMWIGTLGTISTVFGVIGALLYYKFSAKINLKKWLYFSVILGGLTTLSYLYYTPLTAVAYDVVYSLLGMFIFIMVMDFMARHSVKGLEATSFALLCSINNLAGVSSNLSGAFLFPIIGLKWLIVLSALTSFLCLFLINKIE
;
A
#
# COMPACT_ATOMS: atom_id res chain seq x y z
N MET A 1 -18.40 15.92 21.54
CA MET A 1 -17.11 15.17 21.73
C MET A 1 -16.88 14.11 20.66
N LYS A 2 -17.85 13.24 20.35
CA LYS A 2 -17.72 12.15 19.35
C LYS A 2 -17.24 12.63 17.95
N ASN A 3 -17.84 13.69 17.43
CA ASN A 3 -17.47 14.24 16.10
C ASN A 3 -16.06 14.82 16.07
N LYS A 4 -15.60 15.43 17.17
CA LYS A 4 -14.24 16.01 17.25
C LYS A 4 -13.18 14.91 17.26
N LYS A 5 -13.37 13.79 17.99
CA LYS A 5 -12.44 12.66 18.00
C LYS A 5 -12.37 12.02 16.62
N LEU A 6 -13.52 11.76 15.99
CA LEU A 6 -13.58 11.19 14.65
C LEU A 6 -12.89 12.07 13.60
N PHE A 7 -13.03 13.38 13.68
CA PHE A 7 -12.29 14.33 12.83
C PHE A 7 -10.78 14.14 12.93
N TRP A 8 -10.24 14.03 14.16
CA TRP A 8 -8.79 13.86 14.34
C TRP A 8 -8.29 12.49 13.89
N ILE A 9 -9.13 11.44 13.95
CA ILE A 9 -8.79 10.12 13.37
C ILE A 9 -8.66 10.23 11.85
N PHE A 10 -9.62 10.87 11.18
CA PHE A 10 -9.55 11.11 9.73
C PHE A 10 -8.34 11.97 9.35
N ALA A 11 -8.10 13.05 10.07
CA ALA A 11 -6.97 13.95 9.83
C ALA A 11 -5.63 13.24 10.01
N LEU A 12 -5.47 12.43 11.08
CA LEU A 12 -4.27 11.66 11.34
C LEU A 12 -4.04 10.60 10.27
N SER A 13 -5.07 9.84 9.93
CA SER A 13 -5.00 8.80 8.89
C SER A 13 -4.65 9.39 7.53
N SER A 14 -5.28 10.52 7.16
CA SER A 14 -4.97 11.26 5.93
C SER A 14 -3.52 11.74 5.92
N ALA A 15 -3.06 12.38 7.00
CA ALA A 15 -1.73 12.95 7.08
C ALA A 15 -0.63 11.88 7.01
N VAL A 16 -0.79 10.75 7.71
CA VAL A 16 0.17 9.64 7.68
C VAL A 16 0.28 9.04 6.28
N TYR A 17 -0.84 8.77 5.61
CA TYR A 17 -0.82 8.20 4.26
C TYR A 17 -0.39 9.21 3.19
N PHE A 18 -0.70 10.50 3.36
CA PHE A 18 -0.14 11.55 2.52
C PHE A 18 1.38 11.58 2.61
N THR A 19 1.92 11.45 3.82
CA THR A 19 3.37 11.38 4.05
C THR A 19 4.00 10.20 3.32
N GLN A 20 3.41 9.00 3.40
CA GLN A 20 3.91 7.83 2.65
C GLN A 20 3.98 8.08 1.14
N GLY A 21 2.97 8.74 0.58
CA GLY A 21 2.99 9.09 -0.84
C GLY A 21 4.07 10.12 -1.16
N ILE A 22 4.22 11.17 -0.34
CA ILE A 22 5.17 12.25 -0.59
C ILE A 22 6.62 11.86 -0.31
N GLU A 23 6.89 10.82 0.48
CA GLU A 23 8.22 10.24 0.70
C GLU A 23 8.90 9.76 -0.60
N GLY A 24 8.15 9.60 -1.68
CA GLY A 24 8.69 9.39 -3.02
C GLY A 24 9.40 10.61 -3.62
N LEU A 25 9.30 11.79 -3.03
CA LEU A 25 9.82 13.04 -3.59
C LEU A 25 11.33 13.03 -3.89
N PRO A 26 12.23 12.51 -3.01
CA PRO A 26 13.65 12.43 -3.29
C PRO A 26 14.04 11.30 -4.24
N SER A 27 13.13 10.37 -4.55
CA SER A 27 13.46 9.10 -5.24
C SER A 27 14.08 9.30 -6.62
N GLN A 28 13.57 10.24 -7.41
CA GLN A 28 14.13 10.52 -8.74
C GLN A 28 15.53 11.12 -8.65
N GLY A 29 15.71 12.11 -7.78
CA GLY A 29 17.03 12.73 -7.57
C GLY A 29 18.06 11.72 -7.05
N LEU A 30 17.65 10.86 -6.11
CA LEU A 30 18.49 9.79 -5.59
C LEU A 30 18.86 8.78 -6.69
N PHE A 31 17.90 8.43 -7.56
CA PHE A 31 18.16 7.54 -8.69
C PHE A 31 19.22 8.11 -9.63
N TYR A 32 19.14 9.40 -9.99
CA TYR A 32 20.13 10.07 -10.82
C TYR A 32 21.49 10.15 -10.12
N TYR A 33 21.53 10.44 -8.83
CA TYR A 33 22.76 10.45 -8.05
C TYR A 33 23.45 9.08 -8.06
N LEU A 34 22.72 8.00 -7.81
CA LEU A 34 23.26 6.63 -7.84
C LEU A 34 23.75 6.23 -9.23
N LYS A 35 23.01 6.58 -10.28
CA LYS A 35 23.32 6.23 -11.66
C LYS A 35 24.43 7.08 -12.25
N GLU A 36 24.31 8.40 -12.15
CA GLU A 36 25.15 9.34 -12.91
C GLU A 36 26.38 9.78 -12.11
N SER A 37 26.23 10.01 -10.79
CA SER A 37 27.37 10.42 -9.95
C SER A 37 28.17 9.25 -9.41
N LEU A 38 27.52 8.13 -9.04
CA LEU A 38 28.19 6.94 -8.51
C LEU A 38 28.41 5.84 -9.57
N GLY A 39 27.89 5.98 -10.78
CA GLY A 39 28.07 5.03 -11.87
C GLY A 39 27.47 3.63 -11.59
N PHE A 40 26.40 3.54 -10.78
CA PHE A 40 25.84 2.25 -10.40
C PHE A 40 25.06 1.60 -11.53
N SER A 41 25.24 0.29 -11.66
CA SER A 41 24.45 -0.53 -12.57
C SER A 41 22.99 -0.63 -12.09
N PRO A 42 22.03 -0.90 -13.00
CA PRO A 42 20.64 -1.11 -12.64
C PRO A 42 20.46 -2.14 -11.52
N GLN A 43 21.25 -3.23 -11.55
CA GLN A 43 21.19 -4.30 -10.54
C GLN A 43 21.54 -3.78 -9.13
N LYS A 44 22.57 -2.94 -9.00
CA LYS A 44 22.96 -2.35 -7.70
C LYS A 44 21.87 -1.42 -7.18
N ILE A 45 21.25 -0.60 -8.04
CA ILE A 45 20.15 0.31 -7.67
C ILE A 45 18.92 -0.48 -7.23
N MET A 46 18.58 -1.55 -7.96
CA MET A 46 17.46 -2.43 -7.58
C MET A 46 17.70 -3.14 -6.25
N LEU A 47 18.94 -3.56 -5.98
CA LEU A 47 19.31 -4.18 -4.69
C LEU A 47 19.08 -3.20 -3.54
N ILE A 48 19.54 -1.94 -3.66
CA ILE A 48 19.30 -0.90 -2.65
C ILE A 48 17.78 -0.70 -2.42
N GLY A 49 17.00 -0.58 -3.49
CA GLY A 49 15.55 -0.50 -3.40
C GLY A 49 14.91 -1.70 -2.69
N SER A 50 15.40 -2.91 -2.97
CA SER A 50 14.89 -4.12 -2.31
C SER A 50 15.22 -4.15 -0.82
N LEU A 51 16.42 -3.69 -0.42
CA LEU A 51 16.78 -3.59 1.00
C LEU A 51 15.88 -2.61 1.76
N THR A 52 15.53 -1.47 1.15
CA THR A 52 14.66 -0.48 1.79
C THR A 52 13.22 -0.98 1.95
N THR A 53 12.76 -1.92 1.12
CA THR A 53 11.40 -2.48 1.23
C THR A 53 11.28 -3.64 2.22
N PHE A 54 12.38 -4.13 2.80
CA PHE A 54 12.37 -5.29 3.71
C PHE A 54 11.48 -5.07 4.95
N ALA A 55 11.44 -3.85 5.49
CA ALA A 55 10.60 -3.51 6.64
C ALA A 55 9.10 -3.81 6.41
N TRP A 56 8.64 -3.71 5.17
CA TRP A 56 7.25 -3.98 4.79
C TRP A 56 6.88 -5.47 4.80
N LEU A 57 7.86 -6.36 4.73
CA LEU A 57 7.64 -7.80 4.85
C LEU A 57 7.47 -8.24 6.30
N VAL A 58 8.11 -7.52 7.23
CA VAL A 58 8.08 -7.86 8.67
C VAL A 58 7.01 -7.10 9.45
N LYS A 59 6.05 -6.48 8.78
CA LYS A 59 4.92 -5.75 9.41
C LYS A 59 4.23 -6.48 10.57
N PRO A 60 4.00 -7.81 10.56
CA PRO A 60 3.40 -8.50 11.69
C PRO A 60 4.22 -8.39 12.98
N LEU A 61 5.56 -8.36 12.89
CA LEU A 61 6.45 -8.14 14.04
C LEU A 61 6.32 -6.71 14.57
N ILE A 62 6.24 -5.74 13.67
CA ILE A 62 5.99 -4.33 14.01
C ILE A 62 4.62 -4.20 14.70
N GLY A 63 3.59 -4.86 14.17
CA GLY A 63 2.26 -4.90 14.77
C GLY A 63 2.27 -5.40 16.22
N TYR A 64 3.00 -6.49 16.47
CA TYR A 64 3.18 -7.01 17.81
C TYR A 64 3.80 -5.97 18.76
N LEU A 65 4.85 -5.28 18.33
CA LEU A 65 5.48 -4.23 19.15
C LEU A 65 4.50 -3.09 19.45
N ILE A 66 3.69 -2.71 18.48
CA ILE A 66 2.70 -1.63 18.59
C ILE A 66 1.56 -2.03 19.54
N ASP A 67 1.05 -3.25 19.44
CA ASP A 67 -0.04 -3.70 20.32
C ASP A 67 0.42 -3.90 21.77
N ASN A 68 1.68 -4.30 21.99
CA ASN A 68 2.15 -4.74 23.32
C ASN A 68 3.02 -3.72 24.08
N LEU A 69 3.72 -2.78 23.42
CA LEU A 69 4.67 -1.90 24.11
C LEU A 69 4.10 -0.50 24.39
N LEU A 70 4.21 0.42 23.47
CA LEU A 70 3.80 1.81 23.64
C LEU A 70 2.43 2.08 23.02
N SER A 71 1.81 3.23 23.34
CA SER A 71 0.60 3.67 22.63
C SER A 71 0.87 3.85 21.14
N LYS A 72 -0.13 3.61 20.30
CA LYS A 72 -0.02 3.79 18.84
C LYS A 72 0.39 5.22 18.50
N ARG A 73 -0.16 6.17 19.27
CA ARG A 73 0.21 7.60 19.19
C ARG A 73 1.69 7.83 19.48
N ALA A 74 2.25 7.18 20.51
CA ALA A 74 3.67 7.32 20.88
C ALA A 74 4.58 6.79 19.74
N TRP A 75 4.24 5.65 19.13
CA TRP A 75 4.96 5.13 17.99
C TRP A 75 4.97 6.08 16.79
N ILE A 76 3.85 6.78 16.52
CA ILE A 76 3.78 7.80 15.47
C ILE A 76 4.75 8.94 15.78
N PHE A 77 4.79 9.47 17.00
CA PHE A 77 5.72 10.54 17.37
C PHE A 77 7.19 10.11 17.30
N ILE A 78 7.52 8.91 17.80
CA ILE A 78 8.88 8.37 17.75
C ILE A 78 9.34 8.27 16.28
N SER A 79 8.52 7.64 15.41
CA SER A 79 8.87 7.48 14.00
C SER A 79 9.02 8.83 13.28
N LEU A 80 8.12 9.80 13.52
CA LEU A 80 8.24 11.14 12.93
C LEU A 80 9.51 11.86 13.36
N THR A 81 9.85 11.79 14.67
CA THR A 81 11.05 12.43 15.21
C THR A 81 12.32 11.83 14.59
N LEU A 82 12.39 10.51 14.52
CA LEU A 82 13.53 9.83 13.89
C LEU A 82 13.61 10.14 12.39
N ASP A 83 12.48 10.15 11.68
CA ASP A 83 12.46 10.49 10.25
C ASP A 83 12.93 11.92 10.00
N ILE A 84 12.49 12.90 10.80
CA ILE A 84 12.98 14.28 10.70
C ILE A 84 14.51 14.32 10.87
N ILE A 85 15.04 13.63 11.88
CA ILE A 85 16.48 13.55 12.10
C ILE A 85 17.20 12.95 10.89
N PHE A 86 16.70 11.81 10.38
CA PHE A 86 17.34 11.10 9.27
C PHE A 86 17.28 11.87 7.95
N VAL A 87 16.14 12.51 7.64
CA VAL A 87 16.03 13.31 6.41
C VAL A 87 16.86 14.61 6.49
N LEU A 88 17.04 15.19 7.68
CA LEU A 88 17.97 16.30 7.88
C LEU A 88 19.41 15.87 7.65
N PHE A 89 19.85 14.72 8.15
CA PHE A 89 21.17 14.18 7.85
C PHE A 89 21.36 13.96 6.34
N LEU A 90 20.38 13.32 5.65
CA LEU A 90 20.45 13.06 4.20
C LEU A 90 20.37 14.35 3.37
N GLY A 91 19.68 15.37 3.85
CA GLY A 91 19.51 16.62 3.13
C GLY A 91 20.65 17.64 3.35
N LEU A 92 21.29 17.61 4.51
CA LEU A 92 22.31 18.61 4.85
C LEU A 92 23.75 18.13 4.67
N LEU A 93 23.97 16.80 4.70
CA LEU A 93 25.31 16.24 4.70
C LEU A 93 25.51 15.31 3.50
N GLN A 94 26.73 15.29 2.97
CA GLN A 94 27.14 14.26 2.02
C GLN A 94 27.53 12.99 2.78
N MET A 95 26.78 11.92 2.58
CA MET A 95 26.96 10.68 3.32
C MET A 95 27.75 9.65 2.52
N PRO A 96 28.64 8.88 3.16
CA PRO A 96 29.16 7.65 2.58
C PRO A 96 28.00 6.72 2.21
N LEU A 97 28.15 5.96 1.11
CA LEU A 97 27.09 5.10 0.57
C LEU A 97 26.47 4.19 1.62
N ILE A 98 27.25 3.57 2.48
CA ILE A 98 26.78 2.64 3.51
C ILE A 98 25.83 3.34 4.51
N ILE A 99 26.16 4.57 4.90
CA ILE A 99 25.34 5.38 5.81
C ILE A 99 24.06 5.84 5.10
N LEU A 100 24.16 6.28 3.84
CA LEU A 100 23.01 6.64 3.02
C LEU A 100 22.02 5.46 2.95
N VAL A 101 22.48 4.27 2.59
CA VAL A 101 21.62 3.07 2.49
C VAL A 101 21.05 2.69 3.86
N ALA A 102 21.83 2.76 4.93
CA ALA A 102 21.36 2.48 6.28
C ALA A 102 20.25 3.46 6.70
N LEU A 103 20.40 4.76 6.45
CA LEU A 103 19.37 5.76 6.74
C LEU A 103 18.11 5.55 5.91
N LEU A 104 18.22 5.17 4.63
CA LEU A 104 17.07 4.83 3.80
C LEU A 104 16.30 3.63 4.34
N ILE A 105 17.00 2.60 4.83
CA ILE A 105 16.38 1.43 5.47
C ILE A 105 15.66 1.83 6.76
N LEU A 106 16.29 2.69 7.57
CA LEU A 106 15.71 3.17 8.83
C LEU A 106 14.47 4.04 8.58
N ILE A 107 14.48 4.94 7.59
CA ILE A 107 13.32 5.74 7.19
C ILE A 107 12.18 4.82 6.75
N SER A 108 12.47 3.84 5.88
CA SER A 108 11.46 2.86 5.44
C SER A 108 10.90 2.05 6.62
N GLY A 109 11.74 1.69 7.59
CA GLY A 109 11.32 1.04 8.84
C GLY A 109 10.38 1.92 9.66
N ASN A 110 10.75 3.18 9.89
CA ASN A 110 9.91 4.14 10.63
C ASN A 110 8.58 4.39 9.92
N THR A 111 8.58 4.48 8.58
CA THR A 111 7.35 4.58 7.80
C THR A 111 6.45 3.37 8.01
N ALA A 112 7.02 2.16 8.05
CA ALA A 112 6.27 0.93 8.33
C ALA A 112 5.71 0.93 9.78
N PHE A 113 6.46 1.42 10.78
CA PHE A 113 5.95 1.60 12.14
C PHE A 113 4.78 2.58 12.21
N ARG A 114 4.90 3.73 11.54
CA ARG A 114 3.86 4.75 11.48
C ARG A 114 2.60 4.26 10.78
N ASP A 115 2.76 3.53 9.68
CA ASP A 115 1.69 2.89 8.92
C ASP A 115 0.93 1.87 9.78
N VAL A 116 1.64 0.92 10.40
CA VAL A 116 1.01 -0.11 11.24
C VAL A 116 0.35 0.51 12.48
N ALA A 117 0.92 1.59 13.04
CA ALA A 117 0.32 2.29 14.17
C ALA A 117 -1.00 2.97 13.80
N VAL A 118 -1.06 3.68 12.67
CA VAL A 118 -2.29 4.34 12.23
C VAL A 118 -3.33 3.34 11.75
N ASP A 119 -2.92 2.22 11.16
CA ASP A 119 -3.81 1.12 10.79
C ASP A 119 -4.41 0.44 12.02
N GLY A 120 -3.62 0.27 13.08
CA GLY A 120 -4.12 -0.20 14.37
C GLY A 120 -5.15 0.77 14.97
N ILE A 121 -4.94 2.09 14.88
CA ILE A 121 -5.94 3.10 15.27
C ILE A 121 -7.20 2.96 14.41
N MET A 122 -7.04 2.84 13.10
CA MET A 122 -8.15 2.67 12.15
C MET A 122 -8.96 1.41 12.47
N CYS A 123 -8.32 0.29 12.79
CA CYS A 123 -9.03 -0.94 13.14
C CYS A 123 -9.82 -0.80 14.44
N VAL A 124 -9.26 -0.19 15.49
CA VAL A 124 -9.93 -0.01 16.79
C VAL A 124 -11.07 1.00 16.68
N GLU A 125 -10.74 2.22 16.29
CA GLU A 125 -11.68 3.34 16.27
C GLU A 125 -12.67 3.22 15.11
N GLY A 126 -12.23 2.71 13.95
CA GLY A 126 -13.07 2.47 12.80
C GLY A 126 -14.18 1.46 13.08
N LYS A 127 -13.90 0.38 13.81
CA LYS A 127 -14.94 -0.57 14.28
C LYS A 127 -15.88 0.09 15.27
N LYS A 128 -15.35 0.84 16.24
CA LYS A 128 -16.14 1.56 17.25
C LYS A 128 -17.13 2.55 16.63
N TYR A 129 -16.73 3.26 15.58
CA TYR A 129 -17.56 4.28 14.90
C TYR A 129 -18.22 3.79 13.62
N GLN A 130 -18.06 2.51 13.25
CA GLN A 130 -18.55 1.93 11.98
C GLN A 130 -18.03 2.72 10.75
N ALA A 131 -16.79 3.12 10.79
CA ALA A 131 -16.14 4.01 9.83
C ALA A 131 -14.87 3.45 9.18
N THR A 132 -14.56 2.14 9.36
CA THR A 132 -13.35 1.49 8.82
C THR A 132 -13.17 1.76 7.33
N GLY A 133 -14.20 1.53 6.52
CA GLY A 133 -14.15 1.77 5.07
C GLY A 133 -13.96 3.24 4.71
N LYS A 134 -14.54 4.17 5.47
CA LYS A 134 -14.34 5.61 5.25
C LYS A 134 -12.90 6.03 5.56
N ILE A 135 -12.34 5.53 6.67
CA ILE A 135 -10.95 5.84 7.06
C ILE A 135 -9.99 5.25 6.02
N GLN A 136 -10.19 4.00 5.60
CA GLN A 136 -9.40 3.39 4.53
C GLN A 136 -9.46 4.19 3.23
N SER A 137 -10.64 4.67 2.84
CA SER A 137 -10.78 5.49 1.63
C SER A 137 -9.95 6.77 1.72
N ILE A 138 -10.00 7.49 2.85
CA ILE A 138 -9.21 8.72 3.06
C ILE A 138 -7.71 8.41 3.04
N GLN A 139 -7.26 7.33 3.65
CA GLN A 139 -5.87 6.88 3.60
C GLN A 139 -5.40 6.74 2.14
N TRP A 140 -6.12 5.96 1.34
CA TRP A 140 -5.74 5.72 -0.06
C TRP A 140 -5.93 6.92 -0.98
N ILE A 141 -6.92 7.77 -0.76
CA ILE A 141 -7.04 9.06 -1.46
C ILE A 141 -5.80 9.92 -1.19
N SER A 142 -5.36 9.99 0.07
CA SER A 142 -4.23 10.83 0.48
C SER A 142 -2.91 10.39 -0.14
N ILE A 143 -2.63 9.08 -0.16
CA ILE A 143 -1.40 8.55 -0.79
C ILE A 143 -1.41 8.74 -2.32
N LEU A 144 -2.58 8.57 -2.97
CA LEU A 144 -2.70 8.78 -4.41
C LEU A 144 -2.51 10.25 -4.79
N ILE A 145 -3.10 11.18 -4.02
CA ILE A 145 -2.91 12.62 -4.23
C ILE A 145 -1.44 12.99 -4.03
N ALA A 146 -0.79 12.50 -2.97
CA ALA A 146 0.64 12.74 -2.74
C ALA A 146 1.49 12.20 -3.90
N GLY A 147 1.15 11.03 -4.43
CA GLY A 147 1.81 10.42 -5.60
C GLY A 147 1.79 11.31 -6.85
N LEU A 148 0.73 12.09 -7.06
CA LEU A 148 0.68 13.06 -8.17
C LEU A 148 1.72 14.17 -8.03
N PHE A 149 2.03 14.60 -6.80
CA PHE A 149 3.04 15.61 -6.55
C PHE A 149 4.47 15.07 -6.65
N THR A 150 4.70 13.81 -6.29
CA THR A 150 6.05 13.24 -6.29
C THR A 150 6.61 13.03 -7.70
N GLY A 151 5.79 12.75 -8.70
CA GLY A 151 6.24 12.57 -10.08
C GLY A 151 6.87 13.85 -10.65
N ILE A 152 6.07 14.89 -10.85
CA ILE A 152 6.51 16.15 -11.43
C ILE A 152 7.37 16.95 -10.44
N GLY A 153 6.94 17.04 -9.19
CA GLY A 153 7.67 17.77 -8.13
C GLY A 153 9.03 17.16 -7.84
N GLY A 154 9.12 15.83 -7.76
CA GLY A 154 10.39 15.13 -7.56
C GLY A 154 11.36 15.33 -8.71
N ALA A 155 10.90 15.29 -9.96
CA ALA A 155 11.71 15.59 -11.14
C ALA A 155 12.25 17.04 -11.11
N PHE A 156 11.38 17.99 -10.85
CA PHE A 156 11.75 19.41 -10.76
C PHE A 156 12.79 19.70 -9.68
N ILE A 157 12.61 19.11 -8.48
CA ILE A 157 13.55 19.25 -7.37
C ILE A 157 14.88 18.58 -7.72
N ALA A 158 14.84 17.38 -8.31
CA ALA A 158 16.04 16.65 -8.71
C ALA A 158 16.90 17.43 -9.72
N GLU A 159 16.25 18.06 -10.70
CA GLU A 159 16.92 18.83 -11.76
C GLU A 159 17.55 20.13 -11.23
N LYS A 160 16.85 20.86 -10.34
CA LYS A 160 17.31 22.19 -9.88
C LYS A 160 18.18 22.14 -8.64
N TRP A 161 17.93 21.23 -7.70
CA TRP A 161 18.56 21.26 -6.37
C TRP A 161 19.12 19.91 -5.92
N GLY A 162 19.01 18.87 -6.76
CA GLY A 162 19.50 17.53 -6.45
C GLY A 162 18.64 16.77 -5.43
N TYR A 163 19.07 15.53 -5.11
CA TYR A 163 18.30 14.62 -4.24
C TYR A 163 18.19 15.10 -2.79
N GLN A 164 19.19 15.83 -2.30
CA GLN A 164 19.27 16.30 -0.91
C GLN A 164 18.10 17.24 -0.59
N MET A 165 17.76 18.16 -1.48
CA MET A 165 16.61 19.04 -1.32
C MET A 165 15.29 18.26 -1.26
N GLY A 166 15.19 17.14 -1.99
CA GLY A 166 14.03 16.25 -1.91
C GLY A 166 13.80 15.73 -0.48
N PHE A 167 14.87 15.38 0.25
CA PHE A 167 14.77 14.99 1.66
C PHE A 167 14.39 16.17 2.57
N LEU A 168 14.97 17.35 2.38
CA LEU A 168 14.62 18.53 3.18
C LEU A 168 13.15 18.95 3.03
N CYS A 169 12.58 18.77 1.84
CA CYS A 169 11.16 19.04 1.59
C CYS A 169 10.22 18.11 2.39
N LEU A 170 10.70 16.98 2.91
CA LEU A 170 9.88 16.10 3.76
C LEU A 170 9.71 16.63 5.19
N VAL A 171 10.65 17.45 5.69
CA VAL A 171 10.60 17.97 7.07
C VAL A 171 9.29 18.68 7.39
N PRO A 172 8.83 19.68 6.61
CA PRO A 172 7.55 20.34 6.89
C PRO A 172 6.36 19.37 6.79
N VAL A 173 6.42 18.34 5.95
CA VAL A 173 5.36 17.35 5.84
C VAL A 173 5.27 16.49 7.10
N TYR A 174 6.40 16.04 7.65
CA TYR A 174 6.42 15.31 8.92
C TYR A 174 5.91 16.17 10.08
N LEU A 175 6.27 17.44 10.14
CA LEU A 175 5.74 18.37 11.14
C LEU A 175 4.22 18.55 11.03
N LEU A 176 3.67 18.56 9.81
CA LEU A 176 2.21 18.62 9.59
C LEU A 176 1.50 17.41 10.15
N VAL A 177 2.10 16.20 10.12
CA VAL A 177 1.51 14.98 10.73
C VAL A 177 1.50 15.06 12.25
N ALA A 178 2.47 15.75 12.85
CA ALA A 178 2.53 15.89 14.30
C ALA A 178 1.30 16.62 14.87
N LEU A 179 0.69 17.53 14.10
CA LEU A 179 -0.49 18.28 14.52
C LEU A 179 -1.70 17.38 14.80
N PRO A 180 -2.22 16.57 13.85
CA PRO A 180 -3.33 15.68 14.13
C PRO A 180 -2.95 14.58 15.13
N ALA A 181 -1.69 14.13 15.16
CA ALA A 181 -1.21 13.18 16.17
C ALA A 181 -1.26 13.78 17.59
N TYR A 182 -1.00 15.07 17.73
CA TYR A 182 -1.09 15.77 19.02
C TYR A 182 -2.54 15.86 19.51
N PHE A 183 -3.46 16.20 18.66
CA PHE A 183 -4.88 16.35 19.02
C PHE A 183 -5.66 15.04 19.11
N TYR A 184 -5.16 13.97 18.48
CA TYR A 184 -5.75 12.65 18.64
C TYR A 184 -5.46 12.11 20.04
N GLN A 185 -6.50 11.80 20.80
CA GLN A 185 -6.39 11.19 22.12
C GLN A 185 -6.70 9.69 22.01
N GLU A 186 -5.66 8.90 22.18
CA GLU A 186 -5.80 7.44 22.25
C GLU A 186 -6.41 7.04 23.59
N GLU A 187 -7.43 6.17 23.56
CA GLU A 187 -7.93 5.54 24.78
C GLU A 187 -6.91 4.48 25.20
N LEU A 188 -6.35 4.66 26.39
CA LEU A 188 -5.40 3.69 26.94
C LEU A 188 -6.17 2.41 27.30
N VAL A 189 -5.90 1.35 26.57
CA VAL A 189 -6.37 0.00 26.88
C VAL A 189 -5.25 -0.70 27.62
N GLU A 190 -5.57 -1.44 28.69
CA GLU A 190 -4.59 -2.30 29.36
C GLU A 190 -3.97 -3.25 28.33
N LYS A 191 -2.64 -3.18 28.21
CA LYS A 191 -1.90 -4.00 27.28
C LYS A 191 -1.72 -5.39 27.85
N ASN A 192 -2.11 -6.40 27.08
CA ASN A 192 -1.78 -7.79 27.42
C ASN A 192 -0.26 -7.96 27.36
N LYS A 193 0.35 -8.40 28.46
CA LYS A 193 1.78 -8.76 28.51
C LYS A 193 1.99 -10.15 27.87
N SER A 194 1.57 -10.32 26.63
CA SER A 194 1.76 -11.56 25.89
C SER A 194 3.13 -11.58 25.20
N THR A 195 3.66 -12.77 24.94
CA THR A 195 4.87 -12.91 24.12
C THR A 195 4.50 -12.97 22.65
N LEU A 196 5.43 -12.55 21.77
CA LEU A 196 5.26 -12.64 20.31
C LEU A 196 4.79 -14.04 19.88
N PHE A 197 5.42 -15.07 20.44
CA PHE A 197 5.07 -16.46 20.13
C PHE A 197 3.62 -16.79 20.52
N THR A 198 3.16 -16.33 21.68
CA THR A 198 1.80 -16.55 22.16
C THR A 198 0.78 -15.85 21.27
N ASP A 199 1.05 -14.61 20.87
CA ASP A 199 0.15 -13.85 19.99
C ASP A 199 0.10 -14.44 18.58
N LEU A 200 1.24 -14.79 17.99
CA LEU A 200 1.28 -15.47 16.70
C LEU A 200 0.58 -16.85 16.78
N LYS A 201 0.83 -17.63 17.83
CA LYS A 201 0.14 -18.92 18.04
C LYS A 201 -1.36 -18.72 18.12
N LYS A 202 -1.84 -17.69 18.83
CA LYS A 202 -3.26 -17.35 18.90
C LYS A 202 -3.85 -17.03 17.52
N LEU A 203 -3.15 -16.21 16.72
CA LEU A 203 -3.60 -15.86 15.38
C LEU A 203 -3.59 -17.06 14.42
N PHE A 204 -2.55 -17.89 14.45
CA PHE A 204 -2.46 -19.09 13.60
C PHE A 204 -3.32 -20.27 14.10
N SER A 205 -3.85 -20.21 15.32
CA SER A 205 -4.83 -21.19 15.82
C SER A 205 -6.27 -20.76 15.58
N ASP A 206 -6.51 -19.50 15.23
CA ASP A 206 -7.84 -18.99 14.91
C ASP A 206 -8.20 -19.38 13.47
N LYS A 207 -9.07 -20.40 13.35
CA LYS A 207 -9.55 -20.90 12.05
C LYS A 207 -10.16 -19.79 11.18
N LYS A 208 -10.80 -18.78 11.79
CA LYS A 208 -11.40 -17.67 11.06
C LYS A 208 -10.32 -16.81 10.41
N ILE A 209 -9.26 -16.46 11.14
CA ILE A 209 -8.12 -15.69 10.60
C ILE A 209 -7.40 -16.47 9.50
N LEU A 210 -7.22 -17.80 9.67
CA LEU A 210 -6.61 -18.64 8.64
C LEU A 210 -7.44 -18.67 7.35
N ILE A 211 -8.77 -18.82 7.46
CA ILE A 211 -9.67 -18.82 6.29
C ILE A 211 -9.66 -17.47 5.61
N ILE A 212 -9.69 -16.36 6.38
CA ILE A 212 -9.60 -15.01 5.85
C ILE A 212 -8.25 -14.80 5.16
N GLY A 213 -7.14 -15.22 5.78
CA GLY A 213 -5.81 -15.13 5.18
C GLY A 213 -5.71 -15.91 3.86
N LEU A 214 -6.23 -17.15 3.82
CA LEU A 214 -6.28 -17.95 2.61
C LEU A 214 -7.17 -17.31 1.53
N PHE A 215 -8.32 -16.74 1.93
CA PHE A 215 -9.18 -16.02 1.01
C PHE A 215 -8.45 -14.80 0.41
N ILE A 216 -7.79 -13.96 1.23
CA ILE A 216 -7.04 -12.79 0.78
C ILE A 216 -5.91 -13.20 -0.16
N PHE A 217 -5.19 -14.28 0.18
CA PHE A 217 -4.15 -14.82 -0.69
C PHE A 217 -4.70 -15.19 -2.06
N LEU A 218 -5.73 -16.04 -2.12
CA LEU A 218 -6.33 -16.49 -3.37
C LEU A 218 -7.03 -15.35 -4.13
N TYR A 219 -7.61 -14.39 -3.41
CA TYR A 219 -8.26 -13.24 -4.00
C TYR A 219 -7.26 -12.34 -4.75
N LYS A 220 -6.06 -12.15 -4.18
CA LYS A 220 -5.01 -11.32 -4.77
C LYS A 220 -4.13 -12.11 -5.75
N TYR A 221 -4.01 -13.42 -5.53
CA TYR A 221 -3.17 -14.29 -6.36
C TYR A 221 -3.86 -14.56 -7.69
N SER A 222 -3.20 -14.13 -8.75
CA SER A 222 -3.54 -14.51 -10.12
C SER A 222 -2.26 -14.28 -10.97
N PRO A 223 -1.79 -15.24 -11.78
CA PRO A 223 -0.55 -15.08 -12.53
C PRO A 223 -0.54 -13.77 -13.32
N SER A 224 0.41 -12.88 -13.02
CA SER A 224 0.43 -11.51 -13.55
C SER A 224 0.82 -11.50 -15.03
N PHE A 225 0.09 -10.73 -15.84
CA PHE A 225 0.40 -10.45 -17.24
C PHE A 225 0.66 -8.96 -17.52
N GLY A 226 0.80 -8.13 -16.48
CA GLY A 226 1.00 -6.70 -16.62
C GLY A 226 2.27 -6.32 -17.36
N THR A 227 3.40 -6.97 -17.05
CA THR A 227 4.66 -6.75 -17.79
C THR A 227 4.53 -7.08 -19.28
N PRO A 228 4.03 -8.25 -19.70
CA PRO A 228 3.73 -8.51 -21.11
C PRO A 228 2.86 -7.45 -21.81
N LEU A 229 1.84 -6.92 -21.13
CA LEU A 229 1.01 -5.85 -21.70
C LEU A 229 1.80 -4.56 -21.91
N PHE A 230 2.70 -4.20 -20.99
CA PHE A 230 3.57 -3.05 -21.16
C PHE A 230 4.45 -3.18 -22.41
N PHE A 231 5.00 -4.36 -22.69
CA PHE A 231 5.75 -4.63 -23.93
C PHE A 231 4.86 -4.46 -25.17
N ILE A 232 3.62 -4.94 -25.14
CA ILE A 232 2.67 -4.75 -26.25
C ILE A 232 2.40 -3.24 -26.48
N GLN A 233 2.20 -2.46 -25.42
CA GLN A 233 2.03 -1.00 -25.52
C GLN A 233 3.24 -0.33 -26.20
N ARG A 234 4.46 -0.75 -25.83
CA ARG A 234 5.70 -0.18 -26.38
C ARG A 234 6.02 -0.68 -27.79
N ASP A 235 5.96 -1.99 -28.01
CA ASP A 235 6.52 -2.63 -29.19
C ASP A 235 5.48 -2.81 -30.30
N SER A 236 4.23 -3.15 -29.94
CA SER A 236 3.15 -3.38 -30.92
C SER A 236 2.35 -2.09 -31.19
N PHE A 237 1.90 -1.39 -30.14
CA PHE A 237 1.14 -0.16 -30.27
C PHE A 237 2.01 1.06 -30.57
N LYS A 238 3.35 0.94 -30.40
CA LYS A 238 4.32 2.03 -30.59
C LYS A 238 4.03 3.28 -29.75
N TRP A 239 3.41 3.10 -28.59
CA TRP A 239 3.10 4.21 -27.70
C TRP A 239 4.35 4.89 -27.17
N SER A 240 4.33 6.23 -27.13
CA SER A 240 5.42 7.01 -26.54
C SER A 240 5.49 6.81 -25.02
N LYS A 241 6.67 7.02 -24.44
CA LYS A 241 6.85 7.00 -22.98
C LYS A 241 5.93 8.02 -22.30
N MET A 242 5.77 9.19 -22.94
CA MET A 242 4.89 10.26 -22.47
C MET A 242 3.42 9.82 -22.43
N TRP A 243 2.94 9.12 -23.48
CA TRP A 243 1.55 8.64 -23.53
C TRP A 243 1.28 7.60 -22.43
N ILE A 244 2.20 6.63 -22.23
CA ILE A 244 2.08 5.64 -21.16
C ILE A 244 2.08 6.32 -19.78
N GLY A 245 2.93 7.32 -19.56
CA GLY A 245 2.93 8.12 -18.33
C GLY A 245 1.64 8.91 -18.12
N THR A 246 1.06 9.46 -19.19
CA THR A 246 -0.24 10.16 -19.16
C THR A 246 -1.37 9.20 -18.77
N LEU A 247 -1.39 7.99 -19.33
CA LEU A 247 -2.34 6.95 -18.92
C LEU A 247 -2.20 6.59 -17.44
N GLY A 248 -0.98 6.47 -16.91
CA GLY A 248 -0.73 6.26 -15.48
C GLY A 248 -1.31 7.38 -14.61
N THR A 249 -1.20 8.64 -15.07
CA THR A 249 -1.82 9.77 -14.37
C THR A 249 -3.34 9.71 -14.41
N ILE A 250 -3.92 9.40 -15.58
CA ILE A 250 -5.37 9.20 -15.75
C ILE A 250 -5.84 8.07 -14.83
N SER A 251 -5.14 6.95 -14.83
CA SER A 251 -5.43 5.81 -13.94
C SER A 251 -5.42 6.22 -12.46
N THR A 252 -4.47 7.04 -12.04
CA THR A 252 -4.43 7.56 -10.66
C THR A 252 -5.66 8.42 -10.33
N VAL A 253 -6.08 9.30 -11.24
CA VAL A 253 -7.28 10.14 -11.06
C VAL A 253 -8.54 9.26 -10.93
N PHE A 254 -8.70 8.27 -11.82
CA PHE A 254 -9.82 7.33 -11.71
C PHE A 254 -9.74 6.45 -10.48
N GLY A 255 -8.55 6.11 -9.99
CA GLY A 255 -8.34 5.47 -8.70
C GLY A 255 -8.85 6.33 -7.54
N VAL A 256 -8.56 7.63 -7.54
CA VAL A 256 -9.12 8.58 -6.54
C VAL A 256 -10.65 8.59 -6.60
N ILE A 257 -11.24 8.61 -7.80
CA ILE A 257 -12.71 8.54 -7.96
C ILE A 257 -13.25 7.23 -7.38
N GLY A 258 -12.61 6.10 -7.65
CA GLY A 258 -12.97 4.80 -7.07
C GLY A 258 -12.95 4.80 -5.54
N ALA A 259 -11.93 5.41 -4.95
CA ALA A 259 -11.80 5.58 -3.50
C ALA A 259 -12.90 6.49 -2.91
N LEU A 260 -13.23 7.59 -3.58
CA LEU A 260 -14.34 8.49 -3.19
C LEU A 260 -15.70 7.78 -3.27
N LEU A 261 -15.90 6.95 -4.28
CA LEU A 261 -17.13 6.14 -4.38
C LEU A 261 -17.22 5.16 -3.22
N TYR A 262 -16.13 4.47 -2.87
CA TYR A 262 -16.13 3.59 -1.71
C TYR A 262 -16.40 4.36 -0.41
N TYR A 263 -15.76 5.51 -0.22
CA TYR A 263 -16.04 6.39 0.93
C TYR A 263 -17.53 6.69 1.09
N LYS A 264 -18.20 7.05 -0.03
CA LYS A 264 -19.62 7.41 -0.03
C LYS A 264 -20.54 6.21 0.28
N PHE A 265 -20.20 5.03 -0.26
CA PHE A 265 -21.11 3.88 -0.22
C PHE A 265 -20.71 2.83 0.83
N SER A 266 -19.53 2.88 1.46
CA SER A 266 -18.99 1.86 2.37
C SER A 266 -19.94 1.42 3.49
N ALA A 267 -20.73 2.36 4.06
CA ALA A 267 -21.71 2.05 5.11
C ALA A 267 -22.93 1.24 4.63
N LYS A 268 -23.22 1.27 3.33
CA LYS A 268 -24.39 0.61 2.72
C LYS A 268 -24.01 -0.70 2.01
N ILE A 269 -22.73 -0.99 1.89
CA ILE A 269 -22.23 -2.16 1.17
C ILE A 269 -22.39 -3.41 2.02
N ASN A 270 -23.10 -4.40 1.49
CA ASN A 270 -23.04 -5.76 2.01
C ASN A 270 -21.74 -6.41 1.51
N LEU A 271 -20.72 -6.48 2.38
CA LEU A 271 -19.38 -6.93 2.00
C LEU A 271 -19.40 -8.31 1.34
N LYS A 272 -20.16 -9.27 1.86
CA LYS A 272 -20.23 -10.61 1.30
C LYS A 272 -20.74 -10.63 -0.15
N LYS A 273 -21.88 -9.96 -0.42
CA LYS A 273 -22.42 -9.87 -1.78
C LYS A 273 -21.44 -9.18 -2.73
N TRP A 274 -20.80 -8.13 -2.26
CA TRP A 274 -19.84 -7.37 -3.06
C TRP A 274 -18.52 -8.13 -3.28
N LEU A 275 -18.09 -8.97 -2.34
CA LEU A 275 -16.96 -9.87 -2.56
C LEU A 275 -17.26 -10.88 -3.68
N TYR A 276 -18.45 -11.51 -3.68
CA TYR A 276 -18.86 -12.37 -4.80
C TYR A 276 -18.86 -11.60 -6.13
N PHE A 277 -19.50 -10.44 -6.15
CA PHE A 277 -19.57 -9.61 -7.35
C PHE A 277 -18.18 -9.21 -7.84
N SER A 278 -17.28 -8.80 -6.94
CA SER A 278 -15.92 -8.37 -7.30
C SER A 278 -15.07 -9.51 -7.89
N VAL A 279 -15.20 -10.73 -7.39
CA VAL A 279 -14.51 -11.90 -7.94
C VAL A 279 -15.00 -12.22 -9.35
N ILE A 280 -16.31 -12.25 -9.55
CA ILE A 280 -16.91 -12.52 -10.86
C ILE A 280 -16.53 -11.40 -11.85
N LEU A 281 -16.67 -10.15 -11.44
CA LEU A 281 -16.30 -9.00 -12.25
C LEU A 281 -14.80 -9.01 -12.58
N GLY A 282 -13.95 -9.30 -11.60
CA GLY A 282 -12.49 -9.38 -11.78
C GLY A 282 -12.08 -10.47 -12.78
N GLY A 283 -12.68 -11.67 -12.68
CA GLY A 283 -12.43 -12.74 -13.64
C GLY A 283 -12.89 -12.38 -15.05
N LEU A 284 -14.08 -11.80 -15.20
CA LEU A 284 -14.62 -11.38 -16.50
C LEU A 284 -13.80 -10.22 -17.12
N THR A 285 -13.41 -9.23 -16.33
CA THR A 285 -12.54 -8.14 -16.80
C THR A 285 -11.15 -8.66 -17.16
N THR A 286 -10.63 -9.67 -16.46
CA THR A 286 -9.37 -10.33 -16.86
C THR A 286 -9.51 -11.00 -18.23
N LEU A 287 -10.60 -11.72 -18.50
CA LEU A 287 -10.82 -12.33 -19.81
C LEU A 287 -10.96 -11.30 -20.93
N SER A 288 -11.47 -10.09 -20.67
CA SER A 288 -11.58 -9.05 -21.69
C SER A 288 -10.23 -8.63 -22.28
N TYR A 289 -9.12 -8.82 -21.55
CA TYR A 289 -7.77 -8.58 -22.07
C TYR A 289 -7.35 -9.51 -23.23
N LEU A 290 -8.13 -10.55 -23.53
CA LEU A 290 -7.95 -11.32 -24.78
C LEU A 290 -8.19 -10.45 -26.04
N TYR A 291 -8.93 -9.36 -25.90
CA TYR A 291 -9.22 -8.39 -26.95
C TYR A 291 -8.46 -7.06 -26.72
N TYR A 292 -7.16 -7.16 -26.39
CA TYR A 292 -6.33 -6.02 -26.09
C TYR A 292 -5.91 -5.27 -27.35
N THR A 293 -6.48 -4.12 -27.57
CA THR A 293 -6.20 -3.19 -28.69
C THR A 293 -5.85 -1.79 -28.13
N PRO A 294 -5.32 -0.86 -28.93
CA PRO A 294 -5.05 0.51 -28.44
C PRO A 294 -6.26 1.19 -27.80
N LEU A 295 -7.45 1.00 -28.36
CA LEU A 295 -8.68 1.60 -27.84
C LEU A 295 -9.15 0.91 -26.55
N THR A 296 -9.19 -0.42 -26.54
CA THR A 296 -9.61 -1.18 -25.34
C THR A 296 -8.62 -1.03 -24.21
N ALA A 297 -7.32 -0.85 -24.50
CA ALA A 297 -6.30 -0.62 -23.48
C ALA A 297 -6.59 0.65 -22.65
N VAL A 298 -6.92 1.77 -23.32
CA VAL A 298 -7.28 3.02 -22.61
C VAL A 298 -8.55 2.84 -21.79
N ALA A 299 -9.58 2.19 -22.36
CA ALA A 299 -10.81 1.92 -21.63
C ALA A 299 -10.58 1.03 -20.41
N TYR A 300 -9.72 0.01 -20.53
CA TYR A 300 -9.37 -0.89 -19.42
C TYR A 300 -8.61 -0.15 -18.33
N ASP A 301 -7.64 0.71 -18.67
CA ASP A 301 -6.90 1.50 -17.69
C ASP A 301 -7.84 2.37 -16.85
N VAL A 302 -8.81 3.03 -17.48
CA VAL A 302 -9.81 3.87 -16.80
C VAL A 302 -10.73 3.04 -15.92
N VAL A 303 -11.40 2.04 -16.50
CA VAL A 303 -12.40 1.22 -15.78
C VAL A 303 -11.76 0.40 -14.68
N TYR A 304 -10.59 -0.20 -14.97
CA TYR A 304 -9.87 -1.04 -14.02
C TYR A 304 -9.33 -0.23 -12.84
N SER A 305 -8.83 0.98 -13.08
CA SER A 305 -8.33 1.84 -12.00
C SER A 305 -9.46 2.29 -11.07
N LEU A 306 -10.62 2.65 -11.62
CA LEU A 306 -11.77 3.04 -10.83
C LEU A 306 -12.31 1.87 -10.01
N LEU A 307 -12.66 0.77 -10.69
CA LEU A 307 -13.21 -0.42 -10.04
C LEU A 307 -12.18 -1.12 -9.15
N GLY A 308 -10.94 -1.20 -9.61
CA GLY A 308 -9.84 -1.82 -8.87
C GLY A 308 -9.57 -1.13 -7.54
N MET A 309 -9.54 0.20 -7.49
CA MET A 309 -9.35 0.94 -6.24
C MET A 309 -10.57 0.81 -5.31
N PHE A 310 -11.79 0.89 -5.86
CA PHE A 310 -13.01 0.66 -5.08
C PHE A 310 -13.00 -0.72 -4.41
N ILE A 311 -12.69 -1.75 -5.17
CA ILE A 311 -12.62 -3.14 -4.71
C ILE A 311 -11.45 -3.35 -3.74
N PHE A 312 -10.31 -2.75 -4.03
CA PHE A 312 -9.14 -2.84 -3.16
C PHE A 312 -9.42 -2.29 -1.76
N ILE A 313 -10.03 -1.10 -1.67
CA ILE A 313 -10.40 -0.50 -0.38
C ILE A 313 -11.47 -1.35 0.32
N MET A 314 -12.39 -1.95 -0.43
CA MET A 314 -13.39 -2.88 0.11
C MET A 314 -12.72 -4.09 0.79
N VAL A 315 -11.68 -4.65 0.18
CA VAL A 315 -10.92 -5.76 0.78
C VAL A 315 -10.14 -5.30 2.01
N MET A 316 -9.55 -4.10 1.98
CA MET A 316 -8.89 -3.51 3.15
C MET A 316 -9.88 -3.26 4.30
N ASP A 317 -11.08 -2.74 4.01
CA ASP A 317 -12.15 -2.57 5.00
C ASP A 317 -12.60 -3.93 5.57
N PHE A 318 -12.71 -4.95 4.71
CA PHE A 318 -13.00 -6.31 5.15
C PHE A 318 -11.94 -6.84 6.12
N MET A 319 -10.64 -6.67 5.82
CA MET A 319 -9.55 -7.07 6.70
C MET A 319 -9.60 -6.31 8.04
N ALA A 320 -9.85 -4.99 8.00
CA ALA A 320 -9.92 -4.16 9.20
C ALA A 320 -11.06 -4.59 10.13
N ARG A 321 -12.24 -4.90 9.59
CA ARG A 321 -13.39 -5.37 10.39
C ARG A 321 -13.14 -6.70 11.07
N HIS A 322 -12.30 -7.55 10.47
CA HIS A 322 -11.97 -8.88 10.99
C HIS A 322 -10.67 -8.92 11.80
N SER A 323 -10.03 -7.76 12.05
CA SER A 323 -8.86 -7.72 12.94
C SER A 323 -9.22 -8.17 14.37
N VAL A 324 -8.31 -8.89 15.02
CA VAL A 324 -8.53 -9.52 16.31
C VAL A 324 -8.46 -8.49 17.43
N LYS A 325 -9.45 -8.51 18.35
CA LYS A 325 -9.49 -7.59 19.49
C LYS A 325 -8.26 -7.79 20.40
N GLY A 326 -7.58 -6.70 20.70
CA GLY A 326 -6.33 -6.67 21.48
C GLY A 326 -5.07 -6.99 20.66
N LEU A 327 -5.22 -7.39 19.40
CA LEU A 327 -4.14 -7.64 18.43
C LEU A 327 -4.46 -6.98 17.09
N GLU A 328 -5.09 -5.79 17.12
CA GLU A 328 -5.61 -5.15 15.90
C GLU A 328 -4.49 -4.80 14.94
N ALA A 329 -3.41 -4.22 15.42
CA ALA A 329 -2.27 -3.87 14.57
C ALA A 329 -1.57 -5.13 14.05
N THR A 330 -1.36 -6.13 14.89
CA THR A 330 -0.70 -7.40 14.51
C THR A 330 -1.51 -8.17 13.48
N SER A 331 -2.81 -8.36 13.72
CA SER A 331 -3.67 -9.18 12.85
C SER A 331 -3.93 -8.49 11.50
N PHE A 332 -4.15 -7.18 11.49
CA PHE A 332 -4.30 -6.44 10.24
C PHE A 332 -3.00 -6.43 9.44
N ALA A 333 -1.85 -6.18 10.09
CA ALA A 333 -0.54 -6.25 9.45
C ALA A 333 -0.23 -7.66 8.87
N LEU A 334 -0.64 -8.73 9.56
CA LEU A 334 -0.53 -10.11 9.05
C LEU A 334 -1.34 -10.29 7.75
N LEU A 335 -2.59 -9.85 7.73
CA LEU A 335 -3.44 -9.94 6.54
C LEU A 335 -2.89 -9.09 5.38
N CYS A 336 -2.35 -7.90 5.66
CA CYS A 336 -1.64 -7.07 4.67
C CYS A 336 -0.39 -7.77 4.13
N SER A 337 0.40 -8.43 4.99
CA SER A 337 1.58 -9.18 4.55
C SER A 337 1.21 -10.38 3.67
N ILE A 338 0.11 -11.08 3.97
CA ILE A 338 -0.44 -12.16 3.12
C ILE A 338 -0.86 -11.60 1.75
N ASN A 339 -1.54 -10.45 1.72
CA ASN A 339 -1.91 -9.79 0.46
C ASN A 339 -0.67 -9.39 -0.37
N ASN A 340 0.39 -8.88 0.27
CA ASN A 340 1.65 -8.54 -0.40
C ASN A 340 2.36 -9.79 -0.92
N LEU A 341 2.41 -10.87 -0.13
CA LEU A 341 2.97 -12.16 -0.54
C LEU A 341 2.25 -12.72 -1.77
N ALA A 342 0.92 -12.64 -1.79
CA ALA A 342 0.12 -13.05 -2.95
C ALA A 342 0.48 -12.23 -4.19
N GLY A 343 0.69 -10.92 -4.06
CA GLY A 343 1.14 -10.05 -5.16
C GLY A 343 2.52 -10.43 -5.71
N VAL A 344 3.48 -10.70 -4.84
CA VAL A 344 4.82 -11.19 -5.23
C VAL A 344 4.71 -12.54 -5.94
N SER A 345 3.95 -13.47 -5.36
CA SER A 345 3.71 -14.80 -5.96
C SER A 345 3.03 -14.70 -7.33
N SER A 346 2.09 -13.76 -7.49
CA SER A 346 1.44 -13.44 -8.77
C SER A 346 2.44 -13.00 -9.84
N ASN A 347 3.33 -12.08 -9.50
CA ASN A 347 4.34 -11.59 -10.43
C ASN A 347 5.36 -12.68 -10.81
N LEU A 348 5.82 -13.46 -9.84
CA LEU A 348 6.74 -14.56 -10.09
C LEU A 348 6.11 -15.63 -10.98
N SER A 349 4.89 -16.08 -10.65
CA SER A 349 4.19 -17.08 -11.47
C SER A 349 3.92 -16.60 -12.89
N GLY A 350 3.55 -15.32 -13.05
CA GLY A 350 3.39 -14.71 -14.37
C GLY A 350 4.70 -14.69 -15.17
N ALA A 351 5.80 -14.32 -14.53
CA ALA A 351 7.13 -14.28 -15.17
C ALA A 351 7.59 -15.69 -15.63
N PHE A 352 7.35 -16.73 -14.82
CA PHE A 352 7.70 -18.11 -15.17
C PHE A 352 6.79 -18.68 -16.25
N LEU A 353 5.49 -18.43 -16.18
CA LEU A 353 4.51 -19.04 -17.09
C LEU A 353 4.45 -18.36 -18.45
N PHE A 354 4.66 -17.04 -18.51
CA PHE A 354 4.55 -16.30 -19.76
C PHE A 354 5.39 -16.86 -20.92
N PRO A 355 6.70 -17.20 -20.74
CA PRO A 355 7.51 -17.77 -21.81
C PRO A 355 7.04 -19.16 -22.25
N ILE A 356 6.32 -19.90 -21.39
CA ILE A 356 5.91 -21.30 -21.64
C ILE A 356 4.56 -21.35 -22.36
N ILE A 357 3.56 -20.59 -21.86
CA ILE A 357 2.18 -20.70 -22.35
C ILE A 357 1.74 -19.48 -23.18
N GLY A 358 2.53 -18.42 -23.23
CA GLY A 358 2.21 -17.18 -23.93
C GLY A 358 1.09 -16.36 -23.25
N LEU A 359 0.86 -15.14 -23.77
CA LEU A 359 -0.04 -14.16 -23.15
C LEU A 359 -1.49 -14.67 -23.08
N LYS A 360 -2.00 -15.24 -24.17
CA LYS A 360 -3.40 -15.69 -24.27
C LYS A 360 -3.78 -16.68 -23.17
N TRP A 361 -2.98 -17.72 -23.00
CA TRP A 361 -3.23 -18.74 -21.99
C TRP A 361 -2.92 -18.27 -20.59
N LEU A 362 -1.97 -17.33 -20.44
CA LEU A 362 -1.69 -16.70 -19.14
C LEU A 362 -2.90 -15.87 -18.67
N ILE A 363 -3.57 -15.12 -19.54
CA ILE A 363 -4.80 -14.39 -19.24
C ILE A 363 -5.93 -15.36 -18.81
N VAL A 364 -6.12 -16.45 -19.56
CA VAL A 364 -7.14 -17.46 -19.23
C VAL A 364 -6.86 -18.10 -17.87
N LEU A 365 -5.62 -18.51 -17.62
CA LEU A 365 -5.21 -19.08 -16.34
C LEU A 365 -5.39 -18.08 -15.18
N SER A 366 -5.03 -16.83 -15.41
CA SER A 366 -5.21 -15.75 -14.45
C SER A 366 -6.68 -15.55 -14.07
N ALA A 367 -7.58 -15.56 -15.05
CA ALA A 367 -9.02 -15.49 -14.80
C ALA A 367 -9.54 -16.70 -14.02
N LEU A 368 -9.12 -17.93 -14.39
CA LEU A 368 -9.54 -19.15 -13.72
C LEU A 368 -9.08 -19.21 -12.26
N THR A 369 -7.82 -18.82 -11.99
CA THR A 369 -7.30 -18.77 -10.62
C THR A 369 -8.04 -17.78 -9.74
N SER A 370 -8.51 -16.65 -10.30
CA SER A 370 -9.31 -15.66 -9.55
C SER A 370 -10.62 -16.25 -9.03
N PHE A 371 -11.23 -17.21 -9.73
CA PHE A 371 -12.48 -17.84 -9.29
C PHE A 371 -12.31 -18.81 -8.12
N LEU A 372 -11.10 -19.27 -7.81
CA LEU A 372 -10.86 -20.22 -6.71
C LEU A 372 -11.31 -19.68 -5.36
N CYS A 373 -11.22 -18.37 -5.14
CA CYS A 373 -11.61 -17.76 -3.88
C CYS A 373 -13.14 -17.76 -3.64
N LEU A 374 -13.98 -17.98 -4.66
CA LEU A 374 -15.44 -18.09 -4.50
C LEU A 374 -15.84 -19.19 -3.50
N PHE A 375 -15.09 -20.31 -3.48
CA PHE A 375 -15.37 -21.42 -2.56
C PHE A 375 -15.14 -21.07 -1.08
N LEU A 376 -14.40 -19.99 -0.81
CA LEU A 376 -14.08 -19.57 0.56
C LEU A 376 -15.05 -18.51 1.10
N ILE A 377 -15.75 -17.76 0.25
CA ILE A 377 -16.57 -16.62 0.68
C ILE A 377 -17.66 -17.06 1.67
N ASN A 378 -18.23 -18.25 1.50
CA ASN A 378 -19.22 -18.78 2.44
C ASN A 378 -18.64 -19.21 3.80
N LYS A 379 -17.33 -19.39 3.90
CA LYS A 379 -16.65 -19.85 5.12
C LYS A 379 -16.07 -18.70 5.96
N ILE A 380 -16.20 -17.47 5.47
CA ILE A 380 -15.60 -16.27 6.10
C ILE A 380 -16.51 -15.69 7.21
N GLU A 381 -17.78 -16.05 7.26
CA GLU A 381 -18.73 -15.61 8.30
C GLU A 381 -18.67 -16.41 9.58
#